data_afc33027412d988e9b814c6ff1517996
#
_entry.id   afc33027412d988e9b814c6ff1517996
#
_cell.length_a   1.000
_cell.length_b   1.000
_cell.length_c   1.000
_cell.angle_alpha   90.00
_cell.angle_beta   90.00
_cell.angle_gamma   90.00
#
_symmetry.space_group_name_H-M   'P 1'
#
loop_
_entity.id
_entity.type
_entity.pdbx_description
1 polymer ?
#
loop_
_entity_poly.entity_id
_entity_poly.type
_entity_poly.pdbx_seq_one_letter_code
_entity_poly.pdbx_strand_id
1 'polypeptide(L)'
;MLNNCGYPAGPTLSPSIEHVDLHQWDSLVTDHDFFNSHGWLAALDYALGEREVFTLYGSAGLLGGCALWDGEEQPGLFYLPDYFPGLEGPWQQPFLWGGARRSTHNEIPCVRGPRRAEALPAIAKSLAQLAKRRGYYATVIPYMPLRQALEVAQLYPHARVLMHSAEASLTVPAGGLDSQLRQLRCRVRAKIRAEMAAFSRAGNTVEWCDLVEPLLNQAAELIANNRKKYGSHQGADWMRRIFDGQKKSSIISTAVAAIARHDNQIVGITIFYRLGYSLHARYYGSDYQTEDKDYRYFVLSYYHSLDYAAKSGISECRFSISALRAKAQRGAKIEPLVALLLFENAPPLSMSECEDYNRLFYQRYQQQYGIHLTTDWILLN
;
A
#
# COMPACT_ATOMS: atom_id res chain seq x y z
N MET A 1 -0.19 -35.97 20.37
CA MET A 1 1.12 -35.41 20.77
C MET A 1 1.43 -34.31 19.78
N LEU A 2 1.11 -33.06 20.11
CA LEU A 2 1.42 -31.90 19.26
C LEU A 2 2.91 -31.61 19.43
N ASN A 3 3.65 -31.65 18.33
CA ASN A 3 5.07 -31.30 18.30
C ASN A 3 5.19 -29.82 18.66
N ASN A 4 5.67 -29.54 19.86
CA ASN A 4 6.21 -28.24 20.24
C ASN A 4 7.54 -28.04 19.47
N CYS A 5 7.49 -27.59 18.23
CA CYS A 5 8.62 -26.95 17.59
C CYS A 5 8.79 -25.58 18.25
N GLY A 6 9.51 -25.56 19.38
CA GLY A 6 9.82 -24.31 20.09
C GLY A 6 10.74 -23.47 19.21
N TYR A 7 10.20 -22.41 18.63
CA TYR A 7 11.04 -21.37 18.01
C TYR A 7 11.94 -20.77 19.10
N PRO A 8 13.23 -20.53 18.82
CA PRO A 8 14.09 -19.88 19.78
C PRO A 8 13.52 -18.46 20.05
N ALA A 9 13.30 -18.12 21.30
CA ALA A 9 12.89 -16.77 21.66
C ALA A 9 13.96 -15.77 21.25
N GLY A 10 13.54 -14.67 20.58
CA GLY A 10 14.42 -13.60 20.15
C GLY A 10 14.34 -13.23 18.67
N PRO A 11 15.24 -12.35 18.21
CA PRO A 11 15.28 -11.92 16.82
C PRO A 11 15.87 -13.00 15.91
N THR A 12 15.25 -13.22 14.77
CA THR A 12 15.69 -14.19 13.74
C THR A 12 15.62 -13.55 12.36
N LEU A 13 16.47 -13.99 11.44
CA LEU A 13 16.43 -13.65 10.03
C LEU A 13 16.13 -14.92 9.24
N SER A 14 15.07 -14.88 8.47
CA SER A 14 14.70 -15.92 7.51
C SER A 14 15.08 -15.46 6.10
N PRO A 15 15.58 -16.35 5.22
CA PRO A 15 16.00 -15.97 3.87
C PRO A 15 14.83 -15.56 2.96
N SER A 16 13.60 -15.97 3.31
CA SER A 16 12.36 -15.67 2.60
C SER A 16 11.19 -15.74 3.58
N ILE A 17 10.08 -15.12 3.24
CA ILE A 17 8.83 -15.21 4.00
C ILE A 17 8.28 -16.65 4.05
N GLU A 18 8.60 -17.49 3.08
CA GLU A 18 8.16 -18.89 3.03
C GLU A 18 8.71 -19.75 4.19
N HIS A 19 9.77 -19.28 4.86
CA HIS A 19 10.32 -19.93 6.07
C HIS A 19 9.64 -19.45 7.36
N VAL A 20 8.66 -18.56 7.25
CA VAL A 20 7.86 -18.06 8.37
C VAL A 20 6.48 -18.71 8.33
N ASP A 21 5.95 -19.12 9.47
CA ASP A 21 4.60 -19.70 9.53
C ASP A 21 3.54 -18.69 9.06
N LEU A 22 2.83 -19.06 8.00
CA LEU A 22 1.82 -18.22 7.35
C LEU A 22 0.72 -17.77 8.32
N HIS A 23 0.22 -18.69 9.17
CA HIS A 23 -0.89 -18.35 10.06
C HIS A 23 -0.45 -17.44 11.20
N GLN A 24 0.76 -17.65 11.73
CA GLN A 24 1.31 -16.75 12.75
C GLN A 24 1.57 -15.36 12.14
N TRP A 25 2.16 -15.29 10.94
CA TRP A 25 2.44 -14.02 10.28
C TRP A 25 1.16 -13.24 9.96
N ASP A 26 0.20 -13.85 9.26
CA ASP A 26 -1.02 -13.18 8.82
C ASP A 26 -1.94 -12.80 9.99
N SER A 27 -1.83 -13.47 11.16
CA SER A 27 -2.54 -13.07 12.38
C SER A 27 -2.08 -11.71 12.93
N LEU A 28 -0.89 -11.23 12.53
CA LEU A 28 -0.31 -9.94 12.92
C LEU A 28 -0.63 -8.82 11.92
N VAL A 29 -0.96 -9.17 10.68
CA VAL A 29 -1.28 -8.23 9.60
C VAL A 29 -2.65 -7.63 9.83
N THR A 30 -2.79 -6.31 9.61
CA THR A 30 -4.09 -5.64 9.66
C THR A 30 -4.80 -5.71 8.30
N ASP A 31 -6.12 -5.53 8.28
CA ASP A 31 -6.89 -5.50 7.01
C ASP A 31 -6.43 -4.38 6.07
N HIS A 32 -5.74 -3.38 6.59
CA HIS A 32 -5.21 -2.26 5.81
C HIS A 32 -3.85 -2.55 5.18
N ASP A 33 -3.08 -3.49 5.74
CA ASP A 33 -1.70 -3.78 5.37
C ASP A 33 -1.56 -4.99 4.43
N PHE A 34 -2.39 -5.03 3.38
CA PHE A 34 -2.40 -6.11 2.39
C PHE A 34 -0.99 -6.43 1.86
N PHE A 35 -0.15 -5.41 1.67
CA PHE A 35 1.16 -5.59 1.07
C PHE A 35 2.19 -6.29 1.97
N ASN A 36 1.94 -6.37 3.26
CA ASN A 36 2.74 -7.18 4.19
C ASN A 36 2.09 -8.53 4.51
N SER A 37 1.00 -8.94 3.84
CA SER A 37 0.48 -10.30 3.96
C SER A 37 1.51 -11.32 3.48
N HIS A 38 1.54 -12.49 4.11
CA HIS A 38 2.48 -13.57 3.76
C HIS A 38 2.44 -13.90 2.26
N GLY A 39 1.24 -14.08 1.71
CA GLY A 39 1.07 -14.41 0.30
C GLY A 39 1.55 -13.32 -0.66
N TRP A 40 1.42 -12.02 -0.30
CA TRP A 40 1.95 -10.95 -1.13
C TRP A 40 3.47 -10.89 -1.08
N LEU A 41 4.09 -11.04 0.09
CA LEU A 41 5.54 -11.08 0.24
C LEU A 41 6.14 -12.27 -0.51
N ALA A 42 5.54 -13.46 -0.39
CA ALA A 42 5.96 -14.65 -1.16
C ALA A 42 5.83 -14.42 -2.68
N ALA A 43 4.76 -13.74 -3.14
CA ALA A 43 4.63 -13.38 -4.55
C ALA A 43 5.77 -12.48 -5.04
N LEU A 44 6.22 -11.53 -4.20
CA LEU A 44 7.37 -10.69 -4.52
C LEU A 44 8.67 -11.48 -4.55
N ASP A 45 8.89 -12.42 -3.62
CA ASP A 45 10.05 -13.30 -3.60
C ASP A 45 10.13 -14.13 -4.90
N TYR A 46 9.03 -14.73 -5.33
CA TYR A 46 8.97 -15.47 -6.60
C TYR A 46 9.21 -14.59 -7.83
N ALA A 47 8.70 -13.36 -7.83
CA ALA A 47 8.78 -12.49 -9.00
C ALA A 47 10.09 -11.71 -9.10
N LEU A 48 10.67 -11.30 -7.97
CA LEU A 48 11.79 -10.36 -7.87
C LEU A 48 13.04 -10.95 -7.21
N GLY A 49 12.98 -12.20 -6.75
CA GLY A 49 13.99 -12.90 -5.99
C GLY A 49 13.76 -12.82 -4.47
N GLU A 50 14.14 -13.90 -3.80
CA GLU A 50 13.99 -14.04 -2.34
C GLU A 50 14.60 -12.87 -1.57
N ARG A 51 13.92 -12.47 -0.52
CA ARG A 51 14.33 -11.40 0.38
C ARG A 51 14.14 -11.79 1.83
N GLU A 52 15.11 -11.41 2.62
CA GLU A 52 15.09 -11.72 4.03
C GLU A 52 13.91 -11.09 4.76
N VAL A 53 13.45 -11.82 5.76
CA VAL A 53 12.41 -11.35 6.68
C VAL A 53 12.96 -11.40 8.10
N PHE A 54 12.93 -10.25 8.75
CA PHE A 54 13.20 -10.15 10.19
C PHE A 54 11.96 -10.61 10.95
N THR A 55 12.15 -11.45 11.95
CA THR A 55 11.10 -11.92 12.87
C THR A 55 11.57 -11.83 14.31
N LEU A 56 10.64 -11.51 15.21
CA LEU A 56 10.84 -11.51 16.65
C LEU A 56 9.91 -12.56 17.27
N TYR A 57 10.48 -13.57 17.90
CA TYR A 57 9.75 -14.61 18.59
C TYR A 57 9.78 -14.41 20.10
N GLY A 58 8.64 -14.63 20.75
CA GLY A 58 8.52 -14.81 22.20
C GLY A 58 8.31 -16.29 22.56
N SER A 59 8.13 -16.57 23.84
CA SER A 59 7.88 -17.94 24.32
C SER A 59 6.60 -18.59 23.77
N ALA A 60 5.64 -17.79 23.33
CA ALA A 60 4.34 -18.22 22.83
C ALA A 60 4.18 -18.11 21.30
N GLY A 61 5.26 -17.86 20.55
CA GLY A 61 5.24 -17.74 19.09
C GLY A 61 5.68 -16.38 18.58
N LEU A 62 5.33 -16.07 17.33
CA LEU A 62 5.72 -14.84 16.65
C LEU A 62 5.11 -13.59 17.30
N LEU A 63 5.94 -12.60 17.62
CA LEU A 63 5.54 -11.31 18.18
C LEU A 63 5.43 -10.22 17.11
N GLY A 64 6.22 -10.30 16.05
CA GLY A 64 6.21 -9.34 14.97
C GLY A 64 7.35 -9.56 14.01
N GLY A 65 7.36 -8.78 12.92
CA GLY A 65 8.40 -8.89 11.93
C GLY A 65 8.37 -7.79 10.88
N CYS A 66 9.31 -7.86 9.93
CA CYS A 66 9.45 -6.89 8.85
C CYS A 66 10.17 -7.53 7.67
N ALA A 67 9.62 -7.44 6.46
CA ALA A 67 10.33 -7.78 5.25
C ALA A 67 11.45 -6.76 4.98
N LEU A 68 12.56 -7.19 4.39
CA LEU A 68 13.77 -6.37 4.22
C LEU A 68 14.20 -6.31 2.76
N TRP A 69 14.51 -5.12 2.27
CA TRP A 69 14.96 -4.86 0.91
C TRP A 69 16.04 -3.78 0.92
N ASP A 70 16.77 -3.68 -0.18
CA ASP A 70 17.59 -2.50 -0.44
C ASP A 70 16.72 -1.33 -0.89
N GLY A 71 17.11 -0.11 -0.58
CA GLY A 71 16.46 1.10 -1.08
C GLY A 71 16.45 1.14 -2.61
N GLU A 72 15.46 1.82 -3.21
CA GLU A 72 15.44 2.03 -4.67
C GLU A 72 16.52 3.04 -5.06
N GLU A 73 17.35 2.68 -6.03
CA GLU A 73 18.47 3.51 -6.53
C GLU A 73 18.08 4.33 -7.77
N GLN A 74 16.99 3.96 -8.43
CA GLN A 74 16.56 4.60 -9.66
C GLN A 74 15.34 5.49 -9.46
N PRO A 75 15.28 6.66 -10.09
CA PRO A 75 14.11 7.54 -10.04
C PRO A 75 12.80 6.82 -10.40
N GLY A 76 11.74 7.15 -9.69
CA GLY A 76 10.43 6.55 -9.88
C GLY A 76 9.55 6.67 -8.63
N LEU A 77 8.38 6.03 -8.67
CA LEU A 77 7.35 6.15 -7.60
C LEU A 77 7.86 5.76 -6.20
N PHE A 78 8.91 4.96 -6.10
CA PHE A 78 9.46 4.48 -4.82
C PHE A 78 10.85 5.00 -4.53
N TYR A 79 11.35 5.96 -5.32
CA TYR A 79 12.63 6.60 -5.10
C TYR A 79 12.50 7.71 -4.05
N LEU A 80 12.93 7.41 -2.81
CA LEU A 80 12.68 8.28 -1.66
C LEU A 80 13.30 9.68 -1.77
N PRO A 81 14.46 9.92 -2.39
CA PRO A 81 14.99 11.27 -2.54
C PRO A 81 14.02 12.27 -3.17
N ASP A 82 13.15 11.83 -4.09
CA ASP A 82 12.17 12.70 -4.75
C ASP A 82 11.08 13.21 -3.79
N TYR A 83 10.87 12.53 -2.66
CA TYR A 83 9.86 12.90 -1.66
C TYR A 83 10.36 13.90 -0.62
N PHE A 84 11.69 14.06 -0.50
CA PHE A 84 12.31 14.89 0.53
C PHE A 84 13.25 15.96 -0.06
N PRO A 85 12.75 16.81 -0.99
CA PRO A 85 13.56 17.82 -1.62
C PRO A 85 14.09 18.81 -0.57
N GLY A 86 15.41 19.01 -0.54
CA GLY A 86 16.05 19.94 0.37
C GLY A 86 16.22 19.47 1.82
N LEU A 87 15.86 18.20 2.11
CA LEU A 87 16.09 17.57 3.41
C LEU A 87 17.14 16.47 3.28
N GLU A 88 18.22 16.60 4.03
CA GLU A 88 19.23 15.53 4.12
C GLU A 88 18.69 14.37 4.97
N GLY A 89 18.98 13.13 4.52
CA GLY A 89 18.49 11.96 5.23
C GLY A 89 19.08 10.65 4.72
N PRO A 90 18.64 9.50 5.28
CA PRO A 90 19.22 8.21 4.94
C PRO A 90 19.04 7.81 3.46
N TRP A 91 18.09 8.37 2.77
CA TRP A 91 17.85 8.12 1.33
C TRP A 91 18.94 8.63 0.39
N GLN A 92 19.89 9.44 0.87
CA GLN A 92 21.08 9.87 0.11
C GLN A 92 22.24 8.88 0.21
N GLN A 93 22.11 7.84 0.99
CA GLN A 93 23.10 6.79 1.22
C GLN A 93 22.40 5.42 1.13
N PRO A 94 23.13 4.31 1.03
CA PRO A 94 22.55 3.00 1.13
C PRO A 94 21.78 2.84 2.46
N PHE A 95 20.52 2.46 2.38
CA PHE A 95 19.65 2.24 3.53
C PHE A 95 18.88 0.93 3.38
N LEU A 96 18.51 0.34 4.52
CA LEU A 96 17.68 -0.85 4.56
C LEU A 96 16.21 -0.43 4.48
N TRP A 97 15.50 -0.89 3.45
CA TRP A 97 14.06 -0.69 3.30
C TRP A 97 13.33 -1.74 4.14
N GLY A 98 12.49 -1.31 5.09
CA GLY A 98 11.58 -2.17 5.85
C GLY A 98 10.16 -2.17 5.28
N GLY A 99 9.50 -3.33 5.34
CA GLY A 99 8.17 -3.55 4.76
C GLY A 99 8.19 -4.04 3.32
N ALA A 100 7.03 -4.22 2.70
CA ALA A 100 6.93 -4.73 1.34
C ALA A 100 7.51 -3.74 0.33
N ARG A 101 8.36 -4.22 -0.56
CA ARG A 101 8.90 -3.42 -1.66
C ARG A 101 7.79 -3.01 -2.62
N ARG A 102 7.86 -1.77 -3.10
CA ARG A 102 6.88 -1.20 -4.04
C ARG A 102 5.44 -1.23 -3.52
N SER A 103 5.31 -1.22 -2.19
CA SER A 103 4.06 -1.02 -1.50
C SER A 103 3.74 0.47 -1.37
N THR A 104 2.46 0.77 -1.27
CA THR A 104 1.97 2.13 -0.98
C THR A 104 1.33 2.23 0.41
N HIS A 105 1.48 1.19 1.22
CA HIS A 105 1.09 1.11 2.61
C HIS A 105 1.97 0.05 3.29
N ASN A 106 2.65 0.40 4.37
CA ASN A 106 3.50 -0.51 5.14
C ASN A 106 3.24 -0.31 6.63
N GLU A 107 2.86 -1.37 7.31
CA GLU A 107 2.90 -1.45 8.76
C GLU A 107 4.07 -2.35 9.20
N ILE A 108 4.38 -2.36 10.49
CA ILE A 108 5.16 -3.43 11.12
C ILE A 108 4.14 -4.44 11.63
N PRO A 109 3.98 -5.62 11.01
CA PRO A 109 3.17 -6.69 11.57
C PRO A 109 3.62 -7.01 12.99
N CYS A 110 2.72 -6.84 13.98
CA CYS A 110 3.07 -6.97 15.39
C CYS A 110 1.86 -7.39 16.21
N VAL A 111 2.10 -8.17 17.27
CA VAL A 111 1.06 -8.57 18.21
C VAL A 111 0.27 -7.39 18.74
N ARG A 112 -1.00 -7.63 19.03
CA ARG A 112 -1.90 -6.65 19.66
C ARG A 112 -1.90 -6.79 21.18
N GLY A 113 -2.43 -5.77 21.86
CA GLY A 113 -2.55 -5.76 23.32
C GLY A 113 -1.23 -5.49 24.06
N PRO A 114 -1.11 -5.88 25.36
CA PRO A 114 -0.01 -5.44 26.21
C PRO A 114 1.40 -5.78 25.71
N ARG A 115 1.57 -6.94 25.06
CA ARG A 115 2.88 -7.37 24.52
C ARG A 115 3.38 -6.50 23.36
N ARG A 116 2.52 -5.70 22.74
CA ARG A 116 2.89 -4.79 21.65
C ARG A 116 3.88 -3.71 22.12
N ALA A 117 3.68 -3.19 23.34
CA ALA A 117 4.57 -2.16 23.91
C ALA A 117 6.01 -2.64 24.15
N GLU A 118 6.20 -3.97 24.27
CA GLU A 118 7.53 -4.59 24.39
C GLU A 118 8.08 -4.99 23.00
N ALA A 119 7.22 -5.52 22.13
CA ALA A 119 7.62 -6.05 20.83
C ALA A 119 8.04 -4.95 19.85
N LEU A 120 7.28 -3.86 19.74
CA LEU A 120 7.57 -2.79 18.77
C LEU A 120 8.95 -2.14 18.97
N PRO A 121 9.35 -1.70 20.18
CA PRO A 121 10.68 -1.13 20.40
C PRO A 121 11.79 -2.17 20.20
N ALA A 122 11.56 -3.45 20.53
CA ALA A 122 12.52 -4.51 20.28
C ALA A 122 12.74 -4.75 18.79
N ILE A 123 11.66 -4.74 17.98
CA ILE A 123 11.74 -4.82 16.51
C ILE A 123 12.49 -3.60 15.95
N ALA A 124 12.09 -2.39 16.33
CA ALA A 124 12.71 -1.14 15.86
C ALA A 124 14.23 -1.11 16.16
N LYS A 125 14.61 -1.44 17.39
CA LYS A 125 16.01 -1.54 17.80
C LYS A 125 16.79 -2.58 17.00
N SER A 126 16.19 -3.76 16.80
CA SER A 126 16.85 -4.85 16.05
C SER A 126 17.05 -4.49 14.59
N LEU A 127 16.07 -3.84 13.96
CA LEU A 127 16.17 -3.35 12.57
C LEU A 127 17.26 -2.29 12.41
N ALA A 128 17.34 -1.34 13.34
CA ALA A 128 18.38 -0.32 13.35
C ALA A 128 19.78 -0.93 13.51
N GLN A 129 19.94 -1.88 14.43
CA GLN A 129 21.19 -2.62 14.64
C GLN A 129 21.58 -3.47 13.41
N LEU A 130 20.59 -4.10 12.76
CA LEU A 130 20.82 -4.87 11.56
C LEU A 130 21.33 -3.98 10.42
N ALA A 131 20.68 -2.84 10.20
CA ALA A 131 21.11 -1.87 9.19
C ALA A 131 22.58 -1.49 9.41
N LYS A 132 22.97 -1.08 10.63
CA LYS A 132 24.35 -0.71 10.93
C LYS A 132 25.35 -1.84 10.71
N ARG A 133 25.02 -3.07 11.19
CA ARG A 133 25.92 -4.23 10.99
C ARG A 133 26.19 -4.53 9.52
N ARG A 134 25.26 -4.19 8.62
CA ARG A 134 25.37 -4.35 7.16
C ARG A 134 25.98 -3.14 6.45
N GLY A 135 26.39 -2.12 7.17
CA GLY A 135 26.93 -0.91 6.58
C GLY A 135 25.90 0.06 5.99
N TYR A 136 24.60 -0.17 6.27
CA TYR A 136 23.55 0.77 5.92
C TYR A 136 23.50 1.92 6.92
N TYR A 137 23.08 3.08 6.42
CA TYR A 137 22.98 4.28 7.25
C TYR A 137 21.83 4.21 8.26
N ALA A 138 20.70 3.67 7.88
CA ALA A 138 19.52 3.47 8.71
C ALA A 138 18.59 2.39 8.12
N THR A 139 17.58 1.98 8.89
CA THR A 139 16.38 1.35 8.33
C THR A 139 15.33 2.43 8.07
N VAL A 140 14.72 2.40 6.89
CA VAL A 140 13.60 3.28 6.51
C VAL A 140 12.39 2.43 6.21
N ILE A 141 11.25 2.71 6.88
CA ILE A 141 9.96 2.08 6.57
C ILE A 141 9.05 3.17 5.98
N PRO A 142 8.98 3.27 4.65
CA PRO A 142 8.18 4.30 4.00
C PRO A 142 6.71 3.87 3.88
N TYR A 143 5.83 4.82 3.62
CA TYR A 143 4.38 4.62 3.48
C TYR A 143 3.72 4.02 4.73
N MET A 144 4.29 4.27 5.90
CA MET A 144 3.72 3.83 7.17
C MET A 144 2.57 4.77 7.58
N PRO A 145 1.45 4.23 8.13
CA PRO A 145 0.43 5.06 8.76
C PRO A 145 1.02 5.89 9.90
N LEU A 146 0.70 7.20 9.93
CA LEU A 146 1.26 8.13 10.90
C LEU A 146 1.08 7.65 12.35
N ARG A 147 -0.09 7.11 12.69
CA ARG A 147 -0.39 6.62 14.04
C ARG A 147 0.60 5.54 14.50
N GLN A 148 0.89 4.55 13.67
CA GLN A 148 1.84 3.49 14.03
C GLN A 148 3.28 4.02 14.10
N ALA A 149 3.67 4.91 13.20
CA ALA A 149 5.00 5.51 13.22
C ALA A 149 5.25 6.33 14.49
N LEU A 150 4.25 7.10 14.94
CA LEU A 150 4.32 7.84 16.20
C LEU A 150 4.39 6.90 17.42
N GLU A 151 3.64 5.80 17.40
CA GLU A 151 3.71 4.76 18.44
C GLU A 151 5.15 4.20 18.54
N VAL A 152 5.77 3.87 17.41
CA VAL A 152 7.17 3.40 17.41
C VAL A 152 8.13 4.48 17.89
N ALA A 153 7.98 5.73 17.44
CA ALA A 153 8.85 6.84 17.82
C ALA A 153 8.77 7.17 19.32
N GLN A 154 7.59 7.02 19.92
CA GLN A 154 7.41 7.18 21.35
C GLN A 154 8.16 6.10 22.17
N LEU A 155 8.25 4.87 21.64
CA LEU A 155 8.85 3.72 22.31
C LEU A 155 10.36 3.55 21.97
N TYR A 156 10.84 4.16 20.88
CA TYR A 156 12.22 4.05 20.43
C TYR A 156 12.80 5.45 20.14
N PRO A 157 13.61 6.03 21.05
CA PRO A 157 14.06 7.44 20.97
C PRO A 157 14.92 7.78 19.75
N HIS A 158 15.55 6.78 19.12
CA HIS A 158 16.34 6.95 17.90
C HIS A 158 15.51 6.83 16.61
N ALA A 159 14.18 6.81 16.70
CA ALA A 159 13.31 6.92 15.57
C ALA A 159 13.07 8.38 15.17
N ARG A 160 12.83 8.61 13.87
CA ARG A 160 12.31 9.87 13.32
C ARG A 160 11.15 9.58 12.39
N VAL A 161 10.18 10.48 12.38
CA VAL A 161 8.97 10.37 11.57
C VAL A 161 8.90 11.56 10.63
N LEU A 162 8.87 11.29 9.33
CA LEU A 162 8.80 12.31 8.29
C LEU A 162 7.62 12.05 7.36
N MET A 163 6.76 13.05 7.22
CA MET A 163 5.67 13.03 6.24
C MET A 163 6.23 12.95 4.82
N HIS A 164 5.70 12.03 4.00
CA HIS A 164 6.12 11.99 2.60
C HIS A 164 5.02 11.71 1.60
N SER A 165 3.90 11.16 2.05
CA SER A 165 2.81 10.80 1.14
C SER A 165 1.46 10.82 1.87
N ALA A 166 0.42 10.42 1.16
CA ALA A 166 -0.89 10.13 1.75
C ALA A 166 -1.62 9.11 0.89
N GLU A 167 -2.50 8.34 1.49
CA GLU A 167 -3.37 7.38 0.84
C GLU A 167 -4.81 7.88 0.77
N ALA A 168 -5.51 7.52 -0.29
CA ALA A 168 -6.94 7.76 -0.39
C ALA A 168 -7.72 6.51 0.02
N SER A 169 -8.66 6.66 0.94
CA SER A 169 -9.59 5.63 1.38
C SER A 169 -11.05 6.08 1.31
N LEU A 170 -11.97 5.14 1.34
CA LEU A 170 -13.39 5.43 1.40
C LEU A 170 -14.13 4.33 2.15
N THR A 171 -14.81 4.71 3.23
CA THR A 171 -15.75 3.81 3.92
C THR A 171 -16.91 3.50 2.99
N VAL A 172 -17.20 2.22 2.79
CA VAL A 172 -18.24 1.74 1.88
C VAL A 172 -19.62 1.86 2.51
N PRO A 173 -20.51 2.69 1.98
CA PRO A 173 -21.89 2.75 2.48
C PRO A 173 -22.64 1.46 2.14
N ALA A 174 -23.55 0.99 3.00
CA ALA A 174 -24.32 -0.24 2.81
C ALA A 174 -25.06 -0.33 1.46
N GLY A 175 -25.50 0.79 0.90
CA GLY A 175 -26.12 0.86 -0.43
C GLY A 175 -25.17 1.24 -1.56
N GLY A 176 -23.87 1.01 -1.41
CA GLY A 176 -22.85 1.23 -2.44
C GLY A 176 -22.81 2.68 -2.97
N LEU A 177 -22.63 2.82 -4.27
CA LEU A 177 -22.51 4.12 -4.94
C LEU A 177 -23.73 5.04 -4.73
N ASP A 178 -24.94 4.50 -4.79
CA ASP A 178 -26.14 5.33 -4.61
C ASP A 178 -26.20 5.98 -3.22
N SER A 179 -25.82 5.26 -2.18
CA SER A 179 -25.74 5.81 -0.83
C SER A 179 -24.60 6.82 -0.70
N GLN A 180 -23.45 6.58 -1.33
CA GLN A 180 -22.36 7.54 -1.41
C GLN A 180 -22.80 8.85 -2.09
N LEU A 181 -23.48 8.74 -3.23
CA LEU A 181 -23.98 9.91 -3.97
C LEU A 181 -24.91 10.78 -3.13
N ARG A 182 -25.75 10.20 -2.28
CA ARG A 182 -26.66 10.96 -1.39
C ARG A 182 -25.88 11.83 -0.39
N GLN A 183 -24.68 11.45 0.03
CA GLN A 183 -23.84 12.18 0.97
C GLN A 183 -23.03 13.29 0.30
N LEU A 184 -22.87 13.26 -1.02
CA LEU A 184 -22.07 14.23 -1.76
C LEU A 184 -22.89 15.49 -2.13
N ARG A 185 -22.18 16.63 -2.31
CA ARG A 185 -22.77 17.87 -2.80
C ARG A 185 -23.37 17.68 -4.20
N CYS A 186 -24.46 18.40 -4.51
CA CYS A 186 -25.18 18.29 -5.78
C CYS A 186 -24.26 18.37 -7.02
N ARG A 187 -23.33 19.31 -7.06
CA ARG A 187 -22.36 19.46 -8.16
C ARG A 187 -21.48 18.22 -8.37
N VAL A 188 -21.04 17.60 -7.28
CA VAL A 188 -20.21 16.37 -7.34
C VAL A 188 -21.05 15.19 -7.84
N ARG A 189 -22.28 15.05 -7.33
CA ARG A 189 -23.21 14.01 -7.82
C ARG A 189 -23.49 14.14 -9.32
N ALA A 190 -23.76 15.34 -9.79
CA ALA A 190 -24.02 15.62 -11.21
C ALA A 190 -22.79 15.24 -12.06
N LYS A 191 -21.59 15.60 -11.60
CA LYS A 191 -20.34 15.22 -12.27
C LYS A 191 -20.19 13.70 -12.38
N ILE A 192 -20.34 12.96 -11.27
CA ILE A 192 -20.21 11.49 -11.25
C ILE A 192 -21.23 10.84 -12.20
N ARG A 193 -22.49 11.29 -12.17
CA ARG A 193 -23.53 10.79 -13.09
C ARG A 193 -23.19 11.08 -14.55
N ALA A 194 -22.65 12.26 -14.85
CA ALA A 194 -22.22 12.61 -16.21
C ALA A 194 -21.04 11.74 -16.69
N GLU A 195 -20.07 11.43 -15.81
CA GLU A 195 -18.95 10.54 -16.12
C GLU A 195 -19.44 9.11 -16.39
N MET A 196 -20.33 8.57 -15.56
CA MET A 196 -20.94 7.25 -15.79
C MET A 196 -21.75 7.22 -17.09
N ALA A 197 -22.54 8.26 -17.35
CA ALA A 197 -23.32 8.36 -18.59
C ALA A 197 -22.41 8.48 -19.84
N ALA A 198 -21.26 9.17 -19.73
CA ALA A 198 -20.29 9.24 -20.82
C ALA A 198 -19.69 7.86 -21.12
N PHE A 199 -19.33 7.09 -20.08
CA PHE A 199 -18.85 5.72 -20.21
C PHE A 199 -19.87 4.81 -20.94
N SER A 200 -21.14 4.86 -20.55
CA SER A 200 -22.20 4.07 -21.18
C SER A 200 -22.49 4.53 -22.61
N ARG A 201 -22.50 5.84 -22.89
CA ARG A 201 -22.71 6.36 -24.27
C ARG A 201 -21.55 5.98 -25.22
N ALA A 202 -20.35 5.78 -24.68
CA ALA A 202 -19.22 5.26 -25.45
C ALA A 202 -19.34 3.75 -25.75
N GLY A 203 -20.48 3.12 -25.42
CA GLY A 203 -20.71 1.69 -25.67
C GLY A 203 -20.02 0.75 -24.68
N ASN A 204 -19.46 1.29 -23.59
CA ASN A 204 -18.75 0.48 -22.62
C ASN A 204 -19.71 -0.13 -21.58
N THR A 205 -19.36 -1.35 -21.14
CA THR A 205 -20.02 -2.06 -20.02
C THR A 205 -18.97 -2.46 -18.98
N VAL A 206 -19.43 -2.70 -17.72
CA VAL A 206 -18.56 -3.17 -16.65
C VAL A 206 -18.93 -4.60 -16.28
N GLU A 207 -17.92 -5.45 -16.20
CA GLU A 207 -18.01 -6.82 -15.73
C GLU A 207 -17.01 -7.03 -14.57
N TRP A 208 -17.41 -7.84 -13.57
CA TRP A 208 -16.55 -8.28 -12.49
C TRP A 208 -16.21 -9.75 -12.65
N CYS A 209 -14.93 -10.09 -12.54
CA CYS A 209 -14.47 -11.45 -12.72
C CYS A 209 -13.23 -11.75 -11.86
N ASP A 210 -13.01 -13.04 -11.63
CA ASP A 210 -11.78 -13.52 -11.02
C ASP A 210 -10.60 -13.36 -11.99
N LEU A 211 -9.41 -13.17 -11.43
CA LEU A 211 -8.19 -12.96 -12.21
C LEU A 211 -7.58 -14.32 -12.61
N VAL A 212 -8.07 -14.89 -13.71
CA VAL A 212 -7.65 -16.21 -14.24
C VAL A 212 -7.18 -16.08 -15.70
N GLU A 213 -6.52 -17.11 -16.23
CA GLU A 213 -6.19 -17.16 -17.66
C GLU A 213 -7.48 -17.30 -18.53
N PRO A 214 -7.59 -16.64 -19.71
CA PRO A 214 -6.56 -15.83 -20.39
C PRO A 214 -6.52 -14.35 -19.96
N LEU A 215 -7.36 -13.91 -19.02
CA LEU A 215 -7.47 -12.51 -18.60
C LEU A 215 -6.14 -11.96 -18.07
N LEU A 216 -5.31 -12.76 -17.40
CA LEU A 216 -4.00 -12.35 -16.88
C LEU A 216 -3.09 -11.79 -17.97
N ASN A 217 -3.06 -12.42 -19.14
CA ASN A 217 -2.25 -11.93 -20.25
C ASN A 217 -2.76 -10.59 -20.81
N GLN A 218 -4.09 -10.46 -20.97
CA GLN A 218 -4.69 -9.20 -21.42
C GLN A 218 -4.48 -8.08 -20.38
N ALA A 219 -4.62 -8.40 -19.09
CA ALA A 219 -4.35 -7.47 -18.00
C ALA A 219 -2.91 -6.97 -18.02
N ALA A 220 -1.93 -7.87 -18.28
CA ALA A 220 -0.52 -7.49 -18.36
C ALA A 220 -0.26 -6.46 -19.46
N GLU A 221 -0.85 -6.63 -20.65
CA GLU A 221 -0.74 -5.68 -21.76
C GLU A 221 -1.39 -4.33 -21.43
N LEU A 222 -2.62 -4.32 -20.93
CA LEU A 222 -3.33 -3.08 -20.60
C LEU A 222 -2.61 -2.30 -19.47
N ILE A 223 -2.07 -2.98 -18.47
CA ILE A 223 -1.31 -2.36 -17.39
C ILE A 223 0.02 -1.82 -17.92
N ALA A 224 0.70 -2.55 -18.82
CA ALA A 224 1.92 -2.07 -19.48
C ALA A 224 1.67 -0.78 -20.28
N ASN A 225 0.55 -0.70 -21.00
CA ASN A 225 0.15 0.52 -21.72
C ASN A 225 -0.01 1.71 -20.76
N ASN A 226 -0.69 1.50 -19.61
CA ASN A 226 -0.83 2.54 -18.61
C ASN A 226 0.54 2.96 -18.03
N ARG A 227 1.41 2.01 -17.73
CA ARG A 227 2.75 2.29 -17.22
C ARG A 227 3.61 3.08 -18.21
N LYS A 228 3.57 2.70 -19.47
CA LYS A 228 4.27 3.41 -20.57
C LYS A 228 3.80 4.87 -20.68
N LYS A 229 2.49 5.13 -20.57
CA LYS A 229 1.92 6.49 -20.57
C LYS A 229 2.52 7.37 -19.46
N TYR A 230 2.86 6.78 -18.32
CA TYR A 230 3.46 7.48 -17.18
C TYR A 230 4.99 7.30 -17.07
N GLY A 231 5.66 6.97 -18.17
CA GLY A 231 7.12 6.98 -18.28
C GLY A 231 7.82 5.72 -17.71
N SER A 232 7.09 4.66 -17.38
CA SER A 232 7.72 3.41 -16.95
C SER A 232 8.21 2.61 -18.16
N HIS A 233 9.42 2.06 -18.05
CA HIS A 233 10.01 1.16 -19.07
C HIS A 233 9.65 -0.32 -18.86
N GLN A 234 8.94 -0.66 -17.78
CA GLN A 234 8.55 -2.03 -17.47
C GLN A 234 7.32 -2.42 -18.30
N GLY A 235 7.50 -3.37 -19.21
CA GLY A 235 6.47 -3.86 -20.13
C GLY A 235 5.58 -4.96 -19.57
N ALA A 236 4.82 -5.61 -20.46
CA ALA A 236 3.88 -6.67 -20.12
C ALA A 236 4.57 -7.89 -19.50
N ASP A 237 5.78 -8.26 -19.93
CA ASP A 237 6.52 -9.40 -19.37
C ASP A 237 6.87 -9.23 -17.89
N TRP A 238 7.12 -7.98 -17.47
CA TRP A 238 7.30 -7.68 -16.05
C TRP A 238 6.01 -7.95 -15.27
N MET A 239 4.85 -7.57 -15.82
CA MET A 239 3.55 -7.84 -15.18
C MET A 239 3.23 -9.35 -15.17
N ARG A 240 3.51 -10.07 -16.26
CA ARG A 240 3.34 -11.53 -16.29
C ARG A 240 4.15 -12.20 -15.19
N ARG A 241 5.43 -11.81 -15.02
CA ARG A 241 6.27 -12.32 -13.93
C ARG A 241 5.67 -12.03 -12.55
N ILE A 242 5.11 -10.84 -12.33
CA ILE A 242 4.42 -10.51 -11.08
C ILE A 242 3.18 -11.42 -10.88
N PHE A 243 2.36 -11.61 -11.91
CA PHE A 243 1.20 -12.50 -11.84
C PHE A 243 1.60 -13.97 -11.61
N ASP A 244 2.70 -14.42 -12.21
CA ASP A 244 3.23 -15.77 -11.97
C ASP A 244 3.68 -15.95 -10.50
N GLY A 245 4.31 -14.95 -9.92
CA GLY A 245 4.61 -14.92 -8.48
C GLY A 245 3.33 -15.01 -7.64
N GLN A 246 2.31 -14.26 -7.99
CA GLN A 246 1.02 -14.28 -7.28
C GLN A 246 0.28 -15.62 -7.42
N LYS A 247 0.39 -16.29 -8.57
CA LYS A 247 -0.14 -17.65 -8.74
C LYS A 247 0.60 -18.65 -7.83
N LYS A 248 1.93 -18.60 -7.80
CA LYS A 248 2.76 -19.49 -6.98
C LYS A 248 2.47 -19.33 -5.48
N SER A 249 2.31 -18.11 -5.01
CA SER A 249 1.99 -17.83 -3.60
C SER A 249 0.49 -18.00 -3.28
N SER A 250 -0.34 -18.30 -4.27
CA SER A 250 -1.80 -18.39 -4.17
C SER A 250 -2.51 -17.06 -3.82
N ILE A 251 -1.81 -15.94 -3.66
CA ILE A 251 -2.44 -14.64 -3.32
C ILE A 251 -3.37 -14.15 -4.44
N ILE A 252 -3.18 -14.61 -5.67
CA ILE A 252 -4.03 -14.30 -6.81
C ILE A 252 -5.52 -14.64 -6.56
N SER A 253 -5.82 -15.63 -5.70
CA SER A 253 -7.18 -16.00 -5.31
C SER A 253 -7.93 -14.91 -4.53
N THR A 254 -7.21 -13.94 -3.97
CA THR A 254 -7.79 -12.77 -3.32
C THR A 254 -8.08 -11.64 -4.31
N ALA A 255 -7.58 -11.75 -5.54
CA ALA A 255 -7.73 -10.75 -6.58
C ALA A 255 -9.12 -10.80 -7.22
N VAL A 256 -9.62 -9.62 -7.59
CA VAL A 256 -10.82 -9.46 -8.40
C VAL A 256 -10.59 -8.33 -9.39
N ALA A 257 -11.11 -8.48 -10.60
CA ALA A 257 -10.98 -7.49 -11.66
C ALA A 257 -12.33 -6.86 -12.03
N ALA A 258 -12.35 -5.52 -12.08
CA ALA A 258 -13.37 -4.77 -12.79
C ALA A 258 -12.86 -4.51 -14.21
N ILE A 259 -13.54 -5.02 -15.23
CA ILE A 259 -13.17 -4.84 -16.65
C ILE A 259 -14.17 -3.99 -17.38
N ALA A 260 -13.68 -3.11 -18.26
CA ALA A 260 -14.49 -2.39 -19.23
C ALA A 260 -14.47 -3.16 -20.54
N ARG A 261 -15.67 -3.47 -21.08
CA ARG A 261 -15.83 -4.06 -22.42
C ARG A 261 -16.44 -3.06 -23.37
N HIS A 262 -15.88 -3.04 -24.57
CA HIS A 262 -16.41 -2.36 -25.74
C HIS A 262 -16.41 -3.35 -26.92
N ASP A 263 -17.57 -3.59 -27.54
CA ASP A 263 -17.73 -4.59 -28.61
C ASP A 263 -17.07 -5.95 -28.31
N ASN A 264 -17.32 -6.49 -27.13
CA ASN A 264 -16.73 -7.72 -26.58
C ASN A 264 -15.20 -7.69 -26.32
N GLN A 265 -14.52 -6.61 -26.62
CA GLN A 265 -13.08 -6.46 -26.30
C GLN A 265 -12.89 -5.84 -24.93
N ILE A 266 -11.85 -6.26 -24.21
CA ILE A 266 -11.47 -5.64 -22.94
C ILE A 266 -10.63 -4.40 -23.24
N VAL A 267 -11.17 -3.22 -22.95
CA VAL A 267 -10.54 -1.94 -23.21
C VAL A 267 -10.00 -1.26 -21.95
N GLY A 268 -10.31 -1.79 -20.79
CA GLY A 268 -9.80 -1.30 -19.50
C GLY A 268 -9.97 -2.32 -18.39
N ILE A 269 -9.10 -2.25 -17.40
CA ILE A 269 -9.11 -3.14 -16.23
C ILE A 269 -8.64 -2.41 -14.99
N THR A 270 -9.28 -2.68 -13.85
CA THR A 270 -8.77 -2.36 -12.51
C THR A 270 -8.74 -3.64 -11.69
N ILE A 271 -7.58 -3.93 -11.09
CA ILE A 271 -7.38 -5.11 -10.24
C ILE A 271 -7.34 -4.66 -8.80
N PHE A 272 -8.15 -5.34 -7.99
CA PHE A 272 -8.24 -5.18 -6.56
C PHE A 272 -7.87 -6.48 -5.85
N TYR A 273 -7.47 -6.36 -4.60
CA TYR A 273 -7.21 -7.49 -3.71
C TYR A 273 -8.04 -7.34 -2.44
N ARG A 274 -8.57 -8.45 -1.94
CA ARG A 274 -9.36 -8.51 -0.72
C ARG A 274 -8.48 -8.97 0.45
N LEU A 275 -8.54 -8.24 1.55
CA LEU A 275 -7.99 -8.68 2.83
C LEU A 275 -8.96 -8.28 3.94
N GLY A 276 -9.50 -9.27 4.68
CA GLY A 276 -10.51 -9.01 5.69
C GLY A 276 -11.70 -8.23 5.12
N TYR A 277 -11.98 -7.08 5.70
CA TYR A 277 -13.07 -6.18 5.28
C TYR A 277 -12.61 -5.04 4.35
N SER A 278 -11.38 -5.12 3.81
CA SER A 278 -10.80 -4.10 2.93
C SER A 278 -10.64 -4.59 1.48
N LEU A 279 -10.84 -3.66 0.53
CA LEU A 279 -10.61 -3.84 -0.90
C LEU A 279 -9.50 -2.88 -1.35
N HIS A 280 -8.36 -3.43 -1.76
CA HIS A 280 -7.16 -2.69 -2.12
C HIS A 280 -7.03 -2.55 -3.63
N ALA A 281 -7.21 -1.33 -4.18
CA ALA A 281 -6.95 -1.05 -5.58
C ALA A 281 -5.45 -1.04 -5.86
N ARG A 282 -5.00 -1.89 -6.81
CA ARG A 282 -3.56 -2.03 -7.06
C ARG A 282 -3.14 -1.68 -8.47
N TYR A 283 -3.78 -2.25 -9.47
CA TYR A 283 -3.38 -2.06 -10.86
C TYR A 283 -4.53 -1.50 -11.68
N TYR A 284 -4.20 -0.55 -12.54
CA TYR A 284 -5.08 -0.06 -13.58
C TYR A 284 -4.39 -0.22 -14.93
N GLY A 285 -5.13 -0.69 -15.93
CA GLY A 285 -4.69 -0.81 -17.30
C GLY A 285 -5.75 -0.31 -18.26
N SER A 286 -5.34 0.25 -19.38
CA SER A 286 -6.25 0.78 -20.40
C SER A 286 -5.68 0.65 -21.79
N ASP A 287 -6.55 0.41 -22.77
CA ASP A 287 -6.27 0.64 -24.18
C ASP A 287 -6.46 2.12 -24.50
N TYR A 288 -5.36 2.83 -24.68
CA TYR A 288 -5.35 4.27 -24.99
C TYR A 288 -5.59 4.58 -26.46
N GLN A 289 -5.66 3.58 -27.34
CA GLN A 289 -6.00 3.79 -28.75
C GLN A 289 -7.50 4.05 -28.92
N THR A 290 -8.32 3.49 -28.02
CA THR A 290 -9.78 3.64 -28.01
C THR A 290 -10.25 4.63 -26.94
N GLU A 291 -9.34 5.40 -26.33
CA GLU A 291 -9.65 6.32 -25.25
C GLU A 291 -10.29 7.61 -25.78
N ASP A 292 -11.57 7.58 -26.06
CA ASP A 292 -12.41 8.77 -25.93
C ASP A 292 -12.56 9.08 -24.45
N LYS A 293 -12.86 10.33 -24.09
CA LYS A 293 -13.02 10.80 -22.70
C LYS A 293 -14.18 10.10 -21.97
N ASP A 294 -14.11 8.77 -21.87
CA ASP A 294 -15.15 7.89 -21.31
C ASP A 294 -15.06 7.72 -19.80
N TYR A 295 -14.03 8.29 -19.16
CA TYR A 295 -13.82 8.23 -17.71
C TYR A 295 -13.67 6.82 -17.12
N ARG A 296 -13.30 5.80 -17.95
CA ARG A 296 -13.21 4.38 -17.52
C ARG A 296 -12.40 4.16 -16.25
N TYR A 297 -11.31 4.92 -16.04
CA TYR A 297 -10.54 4.85 -14.79
C TYR A 297 -11.42 5.07 -13.57
N PHE A 298 -12.23 6.14 -13.56
CA PHE A 298 -13.08 6.45 -12.41
C PHE A 298 -14.27 5.50 -12.29
N VAL A 299 -14.82 5.09 -13.42
CA VAL A 299 -15.96 4.15 -13.45
C VAL A 299 -15.53 2.79 -12.87
N LEU A 300 -14.41 2.23 -13.32
CA LEU A 300 -13.90 0.95 -12.83
C LEU A 300 -13.36 1.04 -11.41
N SER A 301 -12.48 2.04 -11.16
CA SER A 301 -11.72 2.08 -9.90
C SER A 301 -12.52 2.64 -8.73
N TYR A 302 -13.56 3.47 -8.99
CA TYR A 302 -14.27 4.17 -7.91
C TYR A 302 -15.75 3.87 -7.85
N TYR A 303 -16.47 3.95 -8.98
CA TYR A 303 -17.92 3.93 -8.91
C TYR A 303 -18.42 2.50 -8.77
N HIS A 304 -18.01 1.62 -9.64
CA HIS A 304 -18.39 0.21 -9.57
C HIS A 304 -17.73 -0.55 -8.41
N SER A 305 -16.55 -0.09 -7.92
CA SER A 305 -15.92 -0.72 -6.76
C SER A 305 -16.74 -0.58 -5.48
N LEU A 306 -17.49 0.53 -5.31
CA LEU A 306 -18.35 0.71 -4.15
C LEU A 306 -19.55 -0.26 -4.16
N ASP A 307 -20.17 -0.48 -5.33
CA ASP A 307 -21.28 -1.41 -5.46
C ASP A 307 -20.82 -2.86 -5.26
N TYR A 308 -19.65 -3.21 -5.81
CA TYR A 308 -19.03 -4.50 -5.57
C TYR A 308 -18.70 -4.72 -4.09
N ALA A 309 -18.04 -3.75 -3.46
CA ALA A 309 -17.64 -3.82 -2.07
C ALA A 309 -18.86 -3.97 -1.14
N ALA A 310 -19.91 -3.17 -1.34
CA ALA A 310 -21.14 -3.26 -0.55
C ALA A 310 -21.82 -4.65 -0.66
N LYS A 311 -21.89 -5.22 -1.89
CA LYS A 311 -22.45 -6.55 -2.12
C LYS A 311 -21.60 -7.69 -1.55
N SER A 312 -20.29 -7.46 -1.41
CA SER A 312 -19.31 -8.45 -0.91
C SER A 312 -19.04 -8.35 0.59
N GLY A 313 -19.75 -7.48 1.33
CA GLY A 313 -19.54 -7.29 2.77
C GLY A 313 -18.23 -6.56 3.13
N ILE A 314 -17.65 -5.86 2.16
CA ILE A 314 -16.43 -5.05 2.35
C ILE A 314 -16.84 -3.67 2.89
N SER A 315 -16.18 -3.22 3.95
CA SER A 315 -16.48 -1.96 4.63
C SER A 315 -15.60 -0.80 4.22
N GLU A 316 -14.46 -1.06 3.55
CA GLU A 316 -13.50 -0.03 3.14
C GLU A 316 -12.87 -0.33 1.78
N CYS A 317 -12.76 0.71 0.94
CA CYS A 317 -11.95 0.70 -0.28
C CYS A 317 -10.71 1.56 -0.08
N ARG A 318 -9.52 1.01 -0.36
CA ARG A 318 -8.23 1.68 -0.30
C ARG A 318 -7.70 1.89 -1.72
N PHE A 319 -7.48 3.16 -2.08
CA PHE A 319 -7.23 3.57 -3.47
C PHE A 319 -5.79 4.01 -3.73
N SER A 320 -4.84 3.70 -2.84
CA SER A 320 -3.43 4.03 -3.00
C SER A 320 -3.14 5.54 -3.03
N ILE A 321 -1.89 5.91 -3.33
CA ILE A 321 -1.28 7.23 -3.14
C ILE A 321 -1.38 8.18 -4.33
N SER A 322 -1.71 7.69 -5.52
CA SER A 322 -1.74 8.50 -6.74
C SER A 322 -3.07 9.26 -6.93
N ALA A 323 -3.08 10.34 -7.73
CA ALA A 323 -4.28 11.08 -8.10
C ALA A 323 -5.20 11.51 -6.93
N LEU A 324 -4.63 11.82 -5.77
CA LEU A 324 -5.36 12.12 -4.53
C LEU A 324 -6.43 13.20 -4.69
N ARG A 325 -6.13 14.28 -5.45
CA ARG A 325 -7.09 15.38 -5.67
C ARG A 325 -8.36 14.89 -6.37
N ALA A 326 -8.21 14.03 -7.38
CA ALA A 326 -9.36 13.50 -8.11
C ALA A 326 -10.20 12.56 -7.24
N LYS A 327 -9.55 11.82 -6.33
CA LYS A 327 -10.16 10.92 -5.35
C LYS A 327 -10.91 11.70 -4.27
N ALA A 328 -10.27 12.69 -3.65
CA ALA A 328 -10.88 13.58 -2.67
C ALA A 328 -12.14 14.27 -3.23
N GLN A 329 -12.09 14.78 -4.47
CA GLN A 329 -13.26 15.37 -5.14
C GLN A 329 -14.44 14.41 -5.31
N ARG A 330 -14.22 13.08 -5.19
CA ARG A 330 -15.24 12.03 -5.27
C ARG A 330 -15.63 11.46 -3.90
N GLY A 331 -15.16 12.11 -2.83
CA GLY A 331 -15.54 11.79 -1.46
C GLY A 331 -14.55 10.92 -0.70
N ALA A 332 -13.42 10.53 -1.31
CA ALA A 332 -12.39 9.80 -0.60
C ALA A 332 -11.79 10.66 0.53
N LYS A 333 -11.43 10.02 1.62
CA LYS A 333 -10.61 10.59 2.69
C LYS A 333 -9.14 10.44 2.33
N ILE A 334 -8.33 11.35 2.85
CA ILE A 334 -6.88 11.39 2.63
C ILE A 334 -6.20 11.13 3.98
N GLU A 335 -5.51 10.02 4.07
CA GLU A 335 -4.84 9.52 5.27
C GLU A 335 -3.34 9.81 5.19
N PRO A 336 -2.69 10.27 6.28
CA PRO A 336 -1.27 10.60 6.25
C PRO A 336 -0.40 9.34 6.23
N LEU A 337 0.61 9.35 5.38
CA LEU A 337 1.66 8.34 5.32
C LEU A 337 3.03 8.99 5.53
N VAL A 338 3.88 8.31 6.29
CA VAL A 338 5.20 8.78 6.70
C VAL A 338 6.29 7.79 6.32
N ALA A 339 7.53 8.26 6.31
CA ALA A 339 8.70 7.43 6.44
C ALA A 339 9.09 7.38 7.92
N LEU A 340 9.12 6.17 8.49
CA LEU A 340 9.71 5.91 9.79
C LEU A 340 11.20 5.60 9.59
N LEU A 341 12.07 6.39 10.20
CA LEU A 341 13.51 6.25 10.13
C LEU A 341 14.02 5.67 11.45
N LEU A 342 14.76 4.56 11.41
CA LEU A 342 15.29 3.87 12.57
C LEU A 342 16.82 3.91 12.53
N PHE A 343 17.43 4.59 13.52
CA PHE A 343 18.89 4.71 13.68
C PHE A 343 19.36 3.92 14.90
N GLU A 344 20.53 3.31 14.84
CA GLU A 344 21.11 2.67 16.03
C GLU A 344 21.67 3.71 17.01
N ASN A 345 22.29 4.76 16.48
CA ASN A 345 22.84 5.86 17.26
C ASN A 345 21.94 7.10 17.19
N ALA A 346 22.36 8.19 17.82
CA ALA A 346 21.66 9.47 17.74
C ALA A 346 21.41 9.86 16.27
N PRO A 347 20.16 10.15 15.90
CA PRO A 347 19.81 10.53 14.54
C PRO A 347 20.45 11.86 14.14
N PRO A 348 20.87 12.02 12.87
CA PRO A 348 21.41 13.30 12.37
C PRO A 348 20.33 14.39 12.28
N LEU A 349 19.08 13.98 12.08
CA LEU A 349 17.92 14.88 12.11
C LEU A 349 17.43 15.07 13.54
N SER A 350 17.37 16.30 13.99
CA SER A 350 16.75 16.66 15.28
C SER A 350 15.22 16.47 15.24
N MET A 351 14.61 16.35 16.39
CA MET A 351 13.13 16.31 16.48
C MET A 351 12.51 17.60 15.92
N SER A 352 13.09 18.75 16.24
CA SER A 352 12.59 20.06 15.76
C SER A 352 12.61 20.18 14.24
N GLU A 353 13.67 19.71 13.56
CA GLU A 353 13.73 19.72 12.10
C GLU A 353 12.63 18.82 11.49
N CYS A 354 12.39 17.65 12.09
CA CYS A 354 11.30 16.77 11.66
C CYS A 354 9.92 17.40 11.86
N GLU A 355 9.68 18.04 13.00
CA GLU A 355 8.44 18.73 13.33
C GLU A 355 8.17 19.91 12.39
N ASP A 356 9.19 20.72 12.12
CA ASP A 356 9.09 21.85 11.18
C ASP A 356 8.76 21.39 9.77
N TYR A 357 9.44 20.34 9.29
CA TYR A 357 9.18 19.74 7.99
C TYR A 357 7.75 19.17 7.91
N ASN A 358 7.33 18.40 8.91
CA ASN A 358 6.02 17.79 8.97
C ASN A 358 4.91 18.84 9.03
N ARG A 359 5.10 19.93 9.79
CA ARG A 359 4.17 21.04 9.86
C ARG A 359 3.98 21.71 8.49
N LEU A 360 5.04 21.98 7.75
CA LEU A 360 4.97 22.54 6.40
C LEU A 360 4.30 21.57 5.41
N PHE A 361 4.55 20.27 5.53
CA PHE A 361 3.89 19.25 4.73
C PHE A 361 2.38 19.24 5.02
N TYR A 362 1.98 19.21 6.28
CA TYR A 362 0.57 19.26 6.69
C TYR A 362 -0.13 20.52 6.18
N GLN A 363 0.46 21.70 6.31
CA GLN A 363 -0.12 22.95 5.83
C GLN A 363 -0.42 22.89 4.32
N ARG A 364 0.48 22.35 3.50
CA ARG A 364 0.25 22.15 2.06
C ARG A 364 -0.94 21.23 1.79
N TYR A 365 -1.04 20.12 2.52
CA TYR A 365 -2.15 19.18 2.38
C TYR A 365 -3.46 19.77 2.89
N GLN A 366 -3.43 20.52 3.98
CA GLN A 366 -4.60 21.24 4.51
C GLN A 366 -5.16 22.22 3.49
N GLN A 367 -4.31 22.98 2.83
CA GLN A 367 -4.73 23.92 1.77
C GLN A 367 -5.32 23.19 0.55
N GLN A 368 -4.76 22.04 0.20
CA GLN A 368 -5.13 21.30 -1.00
C GLN A 368 -6.36 20.41 -0.82
N TYR A 369 -6.51 19.77 0.34
CA TYR A 369 -7.53 18.74 0.58
C TYR A 369 -8.55 19.10 1.65
N GLY A 370 -8.21 19.97 2.61
CA GLY A 370 -9.15 20.54 3.60
C GLY A 370 -9.99 19.47 4.33
N ILE A 371 -11.30 19.52 4.12
CA ILE A 371 -12.28 18.62 4.77
C ILE A 371 -12.14 17.14 4.42
N HIS A 372 -11.30 16.80 3.43
CA HIS A 372 -11.05 15.43 3.03
C HIS A 372 -9.95 14.78 3.86
N LEU A 373 -9.17 15.54 4.63
CA LEU A 373 -8.17 15.00 5.54
C LEU A 373 -8.84 14.22 6.68
N THR A 374 -8.23 13.10 7.07
CA THR A 374 -8.65 12.35 8.27
C THR A 374 -8.19 13.07 9.55
N THR A 375 -8.75 12.66 10.68
CA THR A 375 -8.35 13.18 12.00
C THR A 375 -6.90 12.85 12.38
N ASP A 376 -6.30 11.84 11.77
CA ASP A 376 -4.91 11.45 12.06
C ASP A 376 -3.89 12.54 11.74
N TRP A 377 -4.20 13.44 10.79
CA TRP A 377 -3.34 14.59 10.50
C TRP A 377 -3.16 15.54 11.71
N ILE A 378 -4.09 15.53 12.65
CA ILE A 378 -4.03 16.37 13.86
C ILE A 378 -2.98 15.86 14.86
N LEU A 379 -2.55 14.60 14.75
CA LEU A 379 -1.51 14.02 15.61
C LEU A 379 -0.12 14.66 15.42
N LEU A 380 0.02 15.56 14.45
CA LEU A 380 1.25 16.33 14.19
C LEU A 380 1.29 17.69 14.92
N ASN A 381 0.21 18.08 15.62
CA ASN A 381 0.11 19.37 16.30
C ASN A 381 0.36 19.24 17.80
#